data_dfebf148d407a5169f7d6267893709e8
#
_entry.id   dfebf148d407a5169f7d6267893709e8
#
_cell.length_a   1.000
_cell.length_b   1.000
_cell.length_c   1.000
_cell.angle_alpha   90.00
_cell.angle_beta   90.00
_cell.angle_gamma   90.00
#
_symmetry.space_group_name_H-M   'P 1'
#
loop_
_entity.id
_entity.type
_entity.pdbx_description
1 polymer ?
#
loop_
_entity_poly.entity_id
_entity_poly.type
_entity_poly.pdbx_seq_one_letter_code
_entity_poly.pdbx_strand_id
1 'polypeptide(L)'
;MEIPGMSLGAQTILMRELGSGFTEKFTSAKSFCKWCNLVPNNKISGGKLLSSKVPKQKNRVGQVFRLCANSVKSVKTGLGIYFRRQKSKGSHLQAIVATANKIAKIFYTMVVNKNHYDESKVGLDEKQLLERKIIMAQRTIDRLNLKLSVAQG
;
A
#
# COMPACT_ATOMS: atom_id res chain seq x y z
N MET A 1 13.59 13.10 -6.57
CA MET A 1 13.21 12.80 -5.17
C MET A 1 12.98 11.30 -5.07
N GLU A 2 13.56 10.66 -4.08
CA GLU A 2 13.55 9.20 -3.93
C GLU A 2 12.31 8.73 -3.20
N ILE A 3 11.83 7.54 -3.56
CA ILE A 3 10.70 6.90 -2.85
C ILE A 3 11.16 6.62 -1.40
N PRO A 4 10.42 7.07 -0.37
CA PRO A 4 10.75 6.80 1.02
C PRO A 4 10.92 5.31 1.31
N GLY A 5 11.98 4.94 2.01
CA GLY A 5 12.32 3.56 2.33
C GLY A 5 13.01 2.76 1.23
N MET A 6 13.26 3.37 0.07
CA MET A 6 14.00 2.75 -1.02
C MET A 6 15.45 3.26 -1.00
N SER A 7 16.35 2.43 -0.47
CA SER A 7 17.79 2.73 -0.45
C SER A 7 18.40 2.64 -1.86
N LEU A 8 19.60 3.24 -2.03
CA LEU A 8 20.36 3.13 -3.28
C LEU A 8 20.62 1.66 -3.66
N GLY A 9 20.93 0.80 -2.68
CA GLY A 9 21.10 -0.63 -2.91
C GLY A 9 19.83 -1.31 -3.42
N ALA A 10 18.65 -0.93 -2.90
CA ALA A 10 17.38 -1.42 -3.41
C ALA A 10 17.14 -0.99 -4.86
N GLN A 11 17.43 0.25 -5.20
CA GLN A 11 17.33 0.76 -6.58
C GLN A 11 18.26 0.01 -7.53
N THR A 12 19.51 -0.20 -7.14
CA THR A 12 20.50 -0.96 -7.93
C THR A 12 20.03 -2.39 -8.21
N ILE A 13 19.50 -3.08 -7.19
CA ILE A 13 18.94 -4.43 -7.38
C ILE A 13 17.75 -4.40 -8.35
N LEU A 14 16.83 -3.44 -8.19
CA LEU A 14 15.67 -3.31 -9.08
C LEU A 14 16.10 -3.05 -10.52
N MET A 15 17.03 -2.14 -10.77
CA MET A 15 17.54 -1.84 -12.11
C MET A 15 18.20 -3.07 -12.74
N ARG A 16 18.99 -3.81 -11.97
CA ARG A 16 19.66 -5.03 -12.45
C ARG A 16 18.68 -6.15 -12.82
N GLU A 17 17.66 -6.38 -11.98
CA GLU A 17 16.69 -7.47 -12.18
C GLU A 17 15.65 -7.14 -13.27
N LEU A 18 15.29 -5.87 -13.43
CA LEU A 18 14.26 -5.45 -14.37
C LEU A 18 14.81 -5.19 -15.77
N GLY A 19 16.06 -4.69 -15.88
CA GLY A 19 16.68 -4.35 -17.15
C GLY A 19 16.03 -3.22 -17.91
N SER A 20 16.54 -2.91 -19.11
CA SER A 20 16.06 -1.81 -19.96
C SER A 20 14.68 -2.08 -20.59
N GLY A 21 14.32 -3.34 -20.84
CA GLY A 21 13.03 -3.73 -21.43
C GLY A 21 11.84 -3.78 -20.45
N PHE A 22 11.96 -3.14 -19.27
CA PHE A 22 10.93 -3.18 -18.23
C PHE A 22 9.56 -2.69 -18.71
N THR A 23 9.53 -1.57 -19.42
CA THR A 23 8.29 -0.94 -19.90
C THR A 23 7.58 -1.75 -20.99
N GLU A 24 8.33 -2.51 -21.77
CA GLU A 24 7.80 -3.41 -22.81
C GLU A 24 7.25 -4.71 -22.21
N LYS A 25 7.92 -5.19 -21.17
CA LYS A 25 7.56 -6.44 -20.49
C LYS A 25 6.27 -6.36 -19.69
N PHE A 26 5.94 -5.20 -19.14
CA PHE A 26 4.78 -5.00 -18.30
C PHE A 26 3.86 -3.91 -18.84
N THR A 27 2.69 -4.30 -19.30
CA THR A 27 1.67 -3.39 -19.87
C THR A 27 0.93 -2.57 -18.82
N SER A 28 1.01 -2.93 -17.54
CA SER A 28 0.32 -2.23 -16.44
C SER A 28 1.01 -2.43 -15.09
N ALA A 29 0.83 -1.47 -14.20
CA ALA A 29 1.27 -1.59 -12.81
C ALA A 29 0.66 -2.81 -12.10
N LYS A 30 -0.55 -3.22 -12.49
CA LYS A 30 -1.23 -4.40 -11.92
C LYS A 30 -0.52 -5.70 -12.35
N SER A 31 -0.15 -5.84 -13.63
CA SER A 31 0.59 -6.99 -14.14
C SER A 31 1.98 -7.08 -13.50
N PHE A 32 2.68 -5.95 -13.36
CA PHE A 32 3.95 -5.88 -12.66
C PHE A 32 3.85 -6.32 -11.19
N CYS A 33 2.88 -5.79 -10.44
CA CYS A 33 2.69 -6.20 -9.04
C CYS A 33 2.32 -7.67 -8.89
N LYS A 34 1.58 -8.25 -9.84
CA LYS A 34 1.26 -9.69 -9.88
C LYS A 34 2.52 -10.51 -10.12
N TRP A 35 3.36 -10.12 -11.06
CA TRP A 35 4.65 -10.76 -11.32
C TRP A 35 5.58 -10.68 -10.10
N CYS A 36 5.58 -9.55 -9.36
CA CYS A 36 6.33 -9.40 -8.11
C CYS A 36 5.79 -10.25 -6.95
N ASN A 37 4.72 -11.01 -7.12
CA ASN A 37 4.04 -11.73 -6.05
C ASN A 37 3.61 -10.82 -4.87
N LEU A 38 3.09 -9.63 -5.19
CA LEU A 38 2.60 -8.64 -4.23
C LEU A 38 1.07 -8.52 -4.26
N VAL A 39 0.39 -9.34 -5.05
CA VAL A 39 -1.06 -9.39 -5.17
C VAL A 39 -1.56 -10.72 -4.61
N PRO A 40 -2.56 -10.72 -3.72
CA PRO A 40 -3.15 -11.96 -3.23
C PRO A 40 -3.86 -12.72 -4.36
N ASN A 41 -3.71 -14.03 -4.34
CA ASN A 41 -4.42 -14.94 -5.24
C ASN A 41 -5.73 -15.37 -4.55
N ASN A 42 -6.81 -14.65 -4.83
CA ASN A 42 -8.11 -14.91 -4.22
C ASN A 42 -8.73 -16.17 -4.83
N LYS A 43 -9.02 -17.14 -3.98
CA LYS A 43 -9.84 -18.31 -4.33
C LYS A 43 -11.27 -18.07 -3.86
N ILE A 44 -12.20 -18.04 -4.80
CA ILE A 44 -13.63 -17.81 -4.53
C ILE A 44 -14.40 -19.04 -5.00
N SER A 45 -15.33 -19.54 -4.17
CA SER A 45 -16.27 -20.58 -4.53
C SER A 45 -17.64 -20.26 -3.93
N GLY A 46 -18.71 -20.40 -4.72
CA GLY A 46 -20.07 -20.07 -4.29
C GLY A 46 -20.23 -18.65 -3.76
N GLY A 47 -19.51 -17.67 -4.33
CA GLY A 47 -19.53 -16.28 -3.87
C GLY A 47 -18.74 -16.01 -2.56
N LYS A 48 -18.17 -17.03 -1.92
CA LYS A 48 -17.40 -16.91 -0.68
C LYS A 48 -15.90 -16.92 -0.96
N LEU A 49 -15.17 -15.99 -0.32
CA LEU A 49 -13.70 -15.94 -0.37
C LEU A 49 -13.13 -17.07 0.49
N LEU A 50 -12.58 -18.11 -0.14
CA LEU A 50 -11.98 -19.25 0.55
C LEU A 50 -10.52 -18.96 1.00
N SER A 51 -9.77 -18.20 0.20
CA SER A 51 -8.39 -17.87 0.50
C SER A 51 -7.98 -16.59 -0.20
N SER A 52 -7.19 -15.77 0.50
CA SER A 52 -6.59 -14.53 -0.03
C SER A 52 -5.09 -14.51 0.30
N LYS A 53 -4.38 -15.56 -0.11
CA LYS A 53 -2.94 -15.69 0.16
C LYS A 53 -2.11 -15.20 -1.03
N VAL A 54 -1.00 -14.54 -0.72
CA VAL A 54 0.01 -14.18 -1.72
C VAL A 54 0.78 -15.44 -2.12
N PRO A 55 1.16 -15.61 -3.40
CA PRO A 55 1.98 -16.74 -3.84
C PRO A 55 3.25 -16.88 -3.01
N LYS A 56 3.57 -18.11 -2.62
CA LYS A 56 4.79 -18.44 -1.83
C LYS A 56 6.08 -18.41 -2.66
N GLN A 57 5.96 -18.37 -3.98
CA GLN A 57 7.10 -18.36 -4.88
C GLN A 57 8.02 -17.17 -4.59
N LYS A 58 9.32 -17.43 -4.49
CA LYS A 58 10.32 -16.39 -4.25
C LYS A 58 10.48 -15.52 -5.51
N ASN A 59 10.27 -14.22 -5.36
CA ASN A 59 10.55 -13.21 -6.38
C ASN A 59 11.46 -12.16 -5.76
N ARG A 60 12.67 -11.99 -6.31
CA ARG A 60 13.68 -11.09 -5.74
C ARG A 60 13.26 -9.63 -5.75
N VAL A 61 12.65 -9.19 -6.84
CA VAL A 61 12.09 -7.81 -6.95
C VAL A 61 10.99 -7.59 -5.93
N GLY A 62 10.07 -8.56 -5.78
CA GLY A 62 9.03 -8.49 -4.75
C GLY A 62 9.57 -8.50 -3.31
N GLN A 63 10.71 -9.16 -3.06
CA GLN A 63 11.39 -9.09 -1.75
C GLN A 63 11.96 -7.71 -1.49
N VAL A 64 12.58 -7.07 -2.50
CA VAL A 64 13.09 -5.69 -2.37
C VAL A 64 11.96 -4.73 -1.98
N PHE A 65 10.80 -4.81 -2.64
CA PHE A 65 9.65 -3.98 -2.29
C PHE A 65 9.12 -4.25 -0.87
N ARG A 66 9.16 -5.50 -0.38
CA ARG A 66 8.80 -5.83 1.01
C ARG A 66 9.80 -5.25 2.02
N LEU A 67 11.09 -5.24 1.70
CA LEU A 67 12.11 -4.59 2.52
C LEU A 67 11.88 -3.08 2.58
N CYS A 68 11.62 -2.43 1.44
CA CYS A 68 11.24 -1.02 1.39
C CYS A 68 10.00 -0.73 2.24
N ALA A 69 8.96 -1.57 2.16
CA ALA A 69 7.75 -1.44 2.97
C ALA A 69 8.03 -1.56 4.47
N ASN A 70 8.95 -2.45 4.86
CA ASN A 70 9.36 -2.58 6.25
C ASN A 70 10.15 -1.37 6.75
N SER A 71 10.94 -0.74 5.90
CA SER A 71 11.72 0.47 6.24
C SER A 71 10.81 1.69 6.48
N VAL A 72 9.69 1.83 5.76
CA VAL A 72 8.79 2.99 5.92
C VAL A 72 7.85 2.90 7.12
N LYS A 73 7.76 1.77 7.81
CA LYS A 73 6.78 1.53 8.90
C LYS A 73 6.82 2.59 10.01
N SER A 74 8.01 3.10 10.33
CA SER A 74 8.26 4.06 11.43
C SER A 74 8.38 5.50 10.94
N VAL A 75 8.38 5.73 9.62
CA VAL A 75 8.62 7.06 9.04
C VAL A 75 7.32 7.85 8.98
N LYS A 76 7.40 9.17 9.20
CA LYS A 76 6.25 10.10 9.13
C LYS A 76 5.98 10.57 7.70
N THR A 77 5.93 9.63 6.74
CA THR A 77 5.59 9.87 5.34
C THR A 77 4.23 9.28 5.00
N GLY A 78 3.64 9.65 3.87
CA GLY A 78 2.38 9.09 3.39
C GLY A 78 2.42 7.57 3.27
N LEU A 79 3.57 6.99 2.89
CA LEU A 79 3.76 5.54 2.88
C LEU A 79 3.78 4.94 4.29
N GLY A 80 4.42 5.58 5.26
CA GLY A 80 4.41 5.14 6.65
C GLY A 80 3.03 5.23 7.28
N ILE A 81 2.28 6.30 6.99
CA ILE A 81 0.87 6.45 7.40
C ILE A 81 0.02 5.34 6.77
N TYR A 82 0.22 5.08 5.47
CA TYR A 82 -0.48 4.00 4.78
C TYR A 82 -0.19 2.64 5.43
N PHE A 83 1.07 2.34 5.75
CA PHE A 83 1.47 1.11 6.44
C PHE A 83 0.72 0.95 7.77
N ARG A 84 0.78 1.96 8.66
CA ARG A 84 0.11 1.92 9.98
C ARG A 84 -1.40 1.71 9.85
N ARG A 85 -2.02 2.35 8.85
CA ARG A 85 -3.45 2.15 8.54
C ARG A 85 -3.76 0.73 8.07
N GLN A 86 -2.90 0.10 7.26
CA GLN A 86 -3.09 -1.29 6.86
C GLN A 86 -2.89 -2.24 8.05
N LYS A 87 -1.91 -1.95 8.91
CA LYS A 87 -1.65 -2.73 10.12
C LYS A 87 -2.82 -2.72 11.10
N SER A 88 -3.54 -1.60 11.23
CA SER A 88 -4.72 -1.51 12.10
C SER A 88 -5.93 -2.31 11.60
N LYS A 89 -5.96 -2.68 10.30
CA LYS A 89 -7.03 -3.47 9.69
C LYS A 89 -6.73 -4.96 9.60
N GLY A 90 -5.47 -5.35 9.76
CA GLY A 90 -5.03 -6.72 9.57
C GLY A 90 -3.69 -7.02 10.23
N SER A 91 -3.05 -8.09 9.82
CA SER A 91 -1.76 -8.50 10.37
C SER A 91 -0.61 -7.61 9.86
N HIS A 92 0.51 -7.63 10.61
CA HIS A 92 1.75 -6.97 10.20
C HIS A 92 2.24 -7.42 8.81
N LEU A 93 2.17 -8.72 8.53
CA LEU A 93 2.57 -9.27 7.24
C LEU A 93 1.68 -8.79 6.10
N GLN A 94 0.38 -8.67 6.32
CA GLN A 94 -0.56 -8.11 5.35
C GLN A 94 -0.25 -6.63 5.08
N ALA A 95 0.08 -5.85 6.12
CA ALA A 95 0.48 -4.46 5.98
C ALA A 95 1.77 -4.31 5.16
N ILE A 96 2.78 -5.17 5.38
CA ILE A 96 4.00 -5.18 4.56
C ILE A 96 3.67 -5.43 3.09
N VAL A 97 2.89 -6.46 2.78
CA VAL A 97 2.56 -6.81 1.39
C VAL A 97 1.73 -5.71 0.71
N ALA A 98 0.74 -5.15 1.41
CA ALA A 98 -0.08 -4.07 0.89
C ALA A 98 0.75 -2.80 0.60
N THR A 99 1.67 -2.45 1.50
CA THR A 99 2.56 -1.30 1.33
C THR A 99 3.59 -1.57 0.23
N ALA A 100 4.17 -2.76 0.16
CA ALA A 100 5.06 -3.18 -0.93
C ALA A 100 4.36 -3.09 -2.30
N ASN A 101 3.10 -3.52 -2.39
CA ASN A 101 2.29 -3.37 -3.60
C ASN A 101 2.09 -1.90 -3.98
N LYS A 102 1.82 -1.03 -3.00
CA LYS A 102 1.69 0.41 -3.25
C LYS A 102 3.00 1.02 -3.74
N ILE A 103 4.14 0.69 -3.11
CA ILE A 103 5.47 1.15 -3.53
C ILE A 103 5.79 0.66 -4.95
N ALA A 104 5.51 -0.61 -5.26
CA ALA A 104 5.73 -1.17 -6.59
C ALA A 104 4.91 -0.47 -7.68
N LYS A 105 3.66 -0.10 -7.40
CA LYS A 105 2.83 0.70 -8.31
C LYS A 105 3.39 2.10 -8.55
N ILE A 106 3.83 2.77 -7.49
CA ILE A 106 4.45 4.09 -7.57
C ILE A 106 5.72 3.99 -8.41
N PHE A 107 6.59 3.02 -8.11
CA PHE A 107 7.81 2.77 -8.87
C PHE A 107 7.52 2.55 -10.36
N TYR A 108 6.58 1.67 -10.69
CA TYR A 108 6.15 1.43 -12.06
C TYR A 108 5.72 2.71 -12.77
N THR A 109 4.83 3.49 -12.14
CA THR A 109 4.32 4.74 -12.71
C THR A 109 5.43 5.77 -12.92
N MET A 110 6.38 5.87 -11.98
CA MET A 110 7.54 6.77 -12.10
C MET A 110 8.43 6.38 -13.29
N VAL A 111 8.71 5.10 -13.47
CA VAL A 111 9.56 4.62 -14.56
C VAL A 111 8.88 4.80 -15.92
N VAL A 112 7.61 4.42 -16.04
CA VAL A 112 6.85 4.50 -17.31
C VAL A 112 6.63 5.96 -17.73
N ASN A 113 6.22 6.81 -16.78
CA ASN A 113 5.90 8.21 -17.08
C ASN A 113 7.13 9.14 -16.96
N LYS A 114 8.30 8.62 -16.60
CA LYS A 114 9.54 9.40 -16.36
C LYS A 114 9.31 10.55 -15.36
N ASN A 115 8.45 10.34 -14.35
CA ASN A 115 8.09 11.32 -13.36
C ASN A 115 8.87 11.10 -12.05
N HIS A 116 9.02 12.16 -11.27
CA HIS A 116 9.57 12.08 -9.92
C HIS A 116 8.51 11.62 -8.90
N TYR A 117 9.00 11.11 -7.76
CA TYR A 117 8.13 10.78 -6.64
C TYR A 117 7.45 12.04 -6.09
N ASP A 118 6.16 11.95 -5.89
CA ASP A 118 5.32 13.02 -5.36
C ASP A 118 4.57 12.50 -4.12
N GLU A 119 4.97 12.99 -2.96
CA GLU A 119 4.41 12.60 -1.67
C GLU A 119 2.92 12.96 -1.58
N SER A 120 2.50 14.07 -2.18
CA SER A 120 1.10 14.54 -2.12
C SER A 120 0.11 13.54 -2.75
N LYS A 121 0.57 12.74 -3.72
CA LYS A 121 -0.23 11.72 -4.41
C LYS A 121 -0.29 10.38 -3.70
N VAL A 122 0.52 10.19 -2.66
CA VAL A 122 0.68 8.86 -2.03
C VAL A 122 -0.33 8.58 -0.93
N GLY A 123 -0.81 9.59 -0.26
CA GLY A 123 -1.76 9.43 0.84
C GLY A 123 -2.22 10.74 1.42
N LEU A 124 -3.12 10.65 2.35
CA LEU A 124 -3.49 11.78 3.20
C LEU A 124 -2.30 12.09 4.12
N ASP A 125 -1.96 13.36 4.28
CA ASP A 125 -1.03 13.78 5.29
C ASP A 125 -1.62 13.53 6.70
N GLU A 126 -0.82 13.67 7.74
CA GLU A 126 -1.23 13.41 9.11
C GLU A 126 -2.38 14.35 9.54
N LYS A 127 -2.37 15.59 9.07
CA LYS A 127 -3.40 16.60 9.32
C LYS A 127 -4.74 16.19 8.72
N GLN A 128 -4.77 15.81 7.45
CA GLN A 128 -5.97 15.32 6.77
C GLN A 128 -6.53 14.05 7.41
N LEU A 129 -5.67 13.18 7.96
CA LEU A 129 -6.10 12.00 8.71
C LEU A 129 -6.75 12.36 10.04
N LEU A 130 -6.20 13.34 10.77
CA LEU A 130 -6.77 13.83 12.01
C LEU A 130 -8.11 14.51 11.76
N GLU A 131 -8.22 15.38 10.76
CA GLU A 131 -9.47 16.02 10.36
C GLU A 131 -10.57 14.99 10.05
N ARG A 132 -10.23 13.94 9.26
CA ARG A 132 -11.20 12.86 9.00
C ARG A 132 -11.60 12.09 10.25
N LYS A 133 -10.69 11.84 11.20
CA LYS A 133 -11.01 11.21 12.48
C LYS A 133 -11.96 12.07 13.31
N ILE A 134 -11.74 13.37 13.35
CA ILE A 134 -12.61 14.33 14.04
C ILE A 134 -14.02 14.30 13.44
N ILE A 135 -14.15 14.38 12.11
CA ILE A 135 -15.44 14.31 11.42
C ILE A 135 -16.17 12.99 11.71
N MET A 136 -15.44 11.86 11.70
CA MET A 136 -16.04 10.56 12.00
C MET A 136 -16.47 10.42 13.47
N ALA A 137 -15.71 10.97 14.40
CA ALA A 137 -16.07 11.02 15.82
C ALA A 137 -17.32 11.86 16.04
N GLN A 138 -17.39 13.03 15.41
CA GLN A 138 -18.58 13.91 15.47
C GLN A 138 -19.83 13.21 14.97
N ARG A 139 -19.79 12.58 13.80
CA ARG A 139 -20.91 11.78 13.26
C ARG A 139 -21.35 10.65 14.20
N THR A 140 -20.42 10.07 14.94
CA THR A 140 -20.74 9.02 15.90
C THR A 140 -21.45 9.60 17.12
N ILE A 141 -21.00 10.74 17.63
CA ILE A 141 -21.65 11.48 18.73
C ILE A 141 -23.06 11.87 18.32
N ASP A 142 -23.25 12.47 17.14
CA ASP A 142 -24.55 12.91 16.65
C ASP A 142 -25.55 11.74 16.56
N ARG A 143 -25.07 10.58 16.07
CA ARG A 143 -25.88 9.36 16.00
C ARG A 143 -26.26 8.81 17.37
N LEU A 144 -25.37 8.90 18.36
CA LEU A 144 -25.64 8.45 19.72
C LEU A 144 -26.61 9.39 20.43
N ASN A 145 -26.46 10.71 20.25
CA ASN A 145 -27.39 11.70 20.78
C ASN A 145 -28.81 11.51 20.22
N LEU A 146 -28.93 11.23 18.93
CA LEU A 146 -30.23 10.90 18.32
C LEU A 146 -30.86 9.66 18.93
N LYS A 147 -30.07 8.61 19.20
CA LYS A 147 -30.58 7.41 19.88
C LYS A 147 -31.02 7.68 21.32
N LEU A 148 -30.30 8.52 22.04
CA LEU A 148 -30.66 8.90 23.38
C LEU A 148 -31.97 9.70 23.42
N SER A 149 -32.16 10.64 22.49
CA SER A 149 -33.41 11.44 22.40
C SER A 149 -34.63 10.54 22.11
N VAL A 150 -34.46 9.51 21.27
CA VAL A 150 -35.55 8.54 20.97
C VAL A 150 -35.83 7.61 22.15
N ALA A 151 -34.84 7.32 23.01
CA ALA A 151 -34.99 6.44 24.16
C ALA A 151 -35.63 7.16 25.40
N GLN A 152 -35.71 8.49 25.38
CA GLN A 152 -36.27 9.32 26.46
C GLN A 152 -37.69 9.84 26.18
N GLY A 153 -38.22 9.61 25.00
CA GLY A 153 -39.59 9.90 24.57
C GLY A 153 -40.44 8.68 24.44
#